data_a13917355a7a99ffa9b5f5790e04813d
#
_entry.id   a13917355a7a99ffa9b5f5790e04813d
#
_cell.length_a   1.000
_cell.length_b   1.000
_cell.length_c   1.000
_cell.angle_alpha   90.00
_cell.angle_beta   90.00
_cell.angle_gamma   90.00
#
_symmetry.space_group_name_H-M   'P 1'
#
loop_
_entity.id
_entity.type
_entity.pdbx_description
1 polymer ?
#
loop_
_entity_poly.entity_id
_entity_poly.type
_entity_poly.pdbx_seq_one_letter_code
_entity_poly.pdbx_strand_id
1 'polypeptide(L)' 'MIDVQSIFDTERGLRQKVAKALKITHGAVSQWRRVPADRVNEVARITGIPRSRLRPDLYPPEKEREVAG' A
#
# COMPACT_ATOMS: atom_id res chain seq x y z
N MET A 1 3.44 -13.70 -2.12
CA MET A 1 3.19 -12.26 -1.90
C MET A 1 2.58 -12.07 -0.51
N ILE A 2 3.05 -11.07 0.21
CA ILE A 2 2.54 -10.79 1.54
C ILE A 2 1.19 -10.05 1.41
N ASP A 3 0.23 -10.46 2.26
CA ASP A 3 -1.06 -9.79 2.34
C ASP A 3 -0.84 -8.35 2.82
N VAL A 4 -1.51 -7.40 2.19
CA VAL A 4 -1.38 -5.99 2.56
C VAL A 4 -1.79 -5.73 4.01
N GLN A 5 -2.67 -6.56 4.57
CA GLN A 5 -3.07 -6.41 5.96
C GLN A 5 -1.89 -6.62 6.91
N SER A 6 -0.99 -7.52 6.56
CA SER A 6 0.23 -7.72 7.35
C SER A 6 1.09 -6.48 7.36
N ILE A 7 1.15 -5.77 6.24
CA ILE A 7 1.90 -4.51 6.15
C ILE A 7 1.26 -3.45 7.02
N PHE A 8 -0.07 -3.34 6.97
CA PHE A 8 -0.79 -2.35 7.78
C PHE A 8 -0.69 -2.65 9.27
N ASP A 9 -0.51 -3.92 9.64
CA ASP A 9 -0.38 -4.31 11.04
C ASP A 9 0.95 -3.87 11.66
N THR A 10 1.93 -3.51 10.84
CA THR A 10 3.23 -3.08 11.36
C THR A 10 3.16 -1.74 12.08
N GLU A 11 2.13 -0.97 11.82
CA GLU A 11 1.96 0.33 12.46
C GLU A 11 0.49 0.55 12.78
N ARG A 12 0.24 0.91 14.03
CA ARG A 12 -1.13 1.13 14.50
C ARG A 12 -1.75 2.33 13.78
N GLY A 13 -2.99 2.15 13.32
CA GLY A 13 -3.74 3.25 12.72
C GLY A 13 -3.49 3.48 11.24
N LEU A 14 -2.66 2.65 10.59
CA LEU A 14 -2.42 2.82 9.15
C LEU A 14 -3.69 2.64 8.33
N ARG A 15 -4.51 1.63 8.68
CA ARG A 15 -5.76 1.40 7.95
C ARG A 15 -6.67 2.62 8.02
N GLN A 16 -6.79 3.19 9.20
CA GLN A 16 -7.63 4.37 9.39
C GLN A 16 -7.07 5.57 8.64
N LYS A 17 -5.76 5.74 8.66
CA LYS A 17 -5.09 6.82 7.96
C LYS A 17 -5.35 6.73 6.46
N VAL A 18 -5.23 5.53 5.89
CA VAL A 18 -5.47 5.30 4.48
C VAL A 18 -6.93 5.52 4.14
N ALA A 19 -7.83 4.97 4.93
CA ALA A 19 -9.27 5.12 4.70
C ALA A 19 -9.67 6.59 4.69
N LYS A 20 -9.19 7.35 5.66
CA LYS A 20 -9.51 8.76 5.78
C LYS A 20 -8.97 9.56 4.60
N ALA A 21 -7.73 9.28 4.21
CA ALA A 21 -7.10 10.01 3.11
C ALA A 21 -7.77 9.71 1.77
N LEU A 22 -8.19 8.46 1.57
CA LEU A 22 -8.86 8.05 0.33
C LEU A 22 -10.37 8.30 0.36
N LYS A 23 -10.89 8.74 1.50
CA LYS A 23 -12.32 9.00 1.68
C LYS A 23 -13.16 7.75 1.48
N ILE A 24 -12.67 6.64 2.00
CA ILE A 24 -13.38 5.35 1.99
C ILE A 24 -13.48 4.85 3.43
N THR A 25 -14.28 3.82 3.64
CA THR A 25 -14.48 3.30 4.99
C THR A 25 -13.30 2.48 5.47
N HIS A 26 -13.11 2.41 6.78
CA HIS A 26 -12.11 1.54 7.38
C HIS A 26 -12.35 0.08 6.98
N GLY A 27 -13.62 -0.32 6.93
CA GLY A 27 -13.96 -1.66 6.50
C GLY A 27 -13.52 -1.99 5.09
N ALA A 28 -13.60 -1.01 4.19
CA ALA A 28 -13.15 -1.20 2.82
C ALA A 28 -11.65 -1.50 2.78
N VAL A 29 -10.86 -0.74 3.54
CA VAL A 29 -9.42 -0.97 3.62
C VAL A 29 -9.13 -2.33 4.23
N SER A 30 -9.87 -2.71 5.26
CA SER A 30 -9.66 -3.97 5.96
C SER A 30 -9.97 -5.19 5.09
N GLN A 31 -10.75 -5.02 4.04
CA GLN A 31 -11.09 -6.11 3.12
C GLN A 31 -10.06 -6.31 2.01
N TRP A 32 -9.12 -5.40 1.87
CA TRP A 32 -8.10 -5.53 0.82
C TRP A 32 -7.20 -6.72 1.09
N ARG A 33 -6.97 -7.52 0.06
CA ARG A 33 -5.91 -8.53 0.10
C ARG A 33 -4.62 -7.93 -0.42
N ARG A 34 -4.75 -6.99 -1.33
CA ARG A 34 -3.65 -6.21 -1.85
C ARG A 34 -4.19 -4.83 -2.22
N VAL A 35 -3.30 -3.86 -2.28
CA VAL A 35 -3.71 -2.51 -2.62
C VAL A 35 -4.19 -2.48 -4.08
N PRO A 36 -5.36 -1.90 -4.36
CA PRO A 36 -5.80 -1.76 -5.75
C PRO A 36 -4.79 -1.01 -6.59
N ALA A 37 -4.60 -1.45 -7.83
CA ALA A 37 -3.58 -0.88 -8.71
C ALA A 37 -3.69 0.63 -8.85
N ASP A 38 -4.93 1.14 -8.91
CA ASP A 38 -5.17 2.57 -9.06
C ASP A 38 -4.98 3.36 -7.75
N ARG A 39 -4.74 2.67 -6.64
CA ARG A 39 -4.54 3.31 -5.34
C ARG A 39 -3.11 3.21 -4.83
N VAL A 40 -2.27 2.45 -5.51
CA VAL A 40 -0.92 2.17 -5.01
C VAL A 40 -0.11 3.44 -4.79
N ASN A 41 -0.14 4.37 -5.74
CA ASN A 41 0.61 5.61 -5.61
C ASN A 41 0.17 6.44 -4.41
N GLU A 42 -1.14 6.54 -4.23
CA GLU A 42 -1.69 7.30 -3.11
C GLU A 42 -1.36 6.65 -1.78
N VAL A 43 -1.54 5.33 -1.69
CA VAL A 43 -1.27 4.61 -0.45
C VAL A 43 0.22 4.71 -0.09
N ALA A 44 1.10 4.60 -1.08
CA ALA A 44 2.53 4.74 -0.85
C ALA A 44 2.86 6.12 -0.28
N ARG A 45 2.24 7.16 -0.82
CA ARG A 45 2.45 8.53 -0.36
C ARG A 45 1.93 8.73 1.06
N ILE A 46 0.76 8.19 1.36
CA ILE A 46 0.12 8.35 2.66
C ILE A 46 0.90 7.62 3.75
N THR A 47 1.34 6.40 3.47
CA THR A 47 1.95 5.53 4.47
C THR A 47 3.47 5.62 4.51
N GLY A 48 4.09 6.12 3.45
CA GLY A 48 5.54 6.10 3.34
C GLY A 48 6.10 4.73 2.98
N ILE A 49 5.22 3.78 2.66
CA ILE A 49 5.64 2.42 2.29
C ILE A 49 5.91 2.39 0.78
N PRO A 50 7.06 1.85 0.35
CA PRO A 50 7.38 1.79 -1.08
C PRO A 50 6.35 0.99 -1.87
N ARG A 51 6.10 1.42 -3.10
CA ARG A 51 5.17 0.71 -3.97
C ARG A 51 5.56 -0.74 -4.19
N SER A 52 6.85 -1.01 -4.20
CA SER A 52 7.34 -2.37 -4.38
C SER A 52 6.94 -3.29 -3.22
N ARG A 53 6.72 -2.75 -2.04
CA ARG A 53 6.23 -3.53 -0.91
C ARG A 53 4.72 -3.70 -0.96
N LEU A 54 4.02 -2.69 -1.46
CA LEU A 54 2.56 -2.74 -1.56
C LEU A 54 2.10 -3.65 -2.70
N ARG A 55 2.74 -3.53 -3.85
CA ARG A 55 2.38 -4.30 -5.04
C ARG A 55 3.64 -4.77 -5.76
N PRO A 56 4.34 -5.78 -5.21
CA PRO A 56 5.56 -6.27 -5.86
C PRO A 56 5.33 -6.88 -7.24
N ASP A 57 4.10 -7.27 -7.52
CA ASP A 57 3.74 -7.79 -8.85
C ASP A 57 3.70 -6.68 -9.90
N LEU A 58 3.39 -5.45 -9.49
CA LEU A 58 3.33 -4.30 -10.39
C LEU A 58 4.60 -3.47 -10.34
N TYR A 59 5.25 -3.42 -9.19
CA TYR A 59 6.44 -2.60 -8.97
C TYR A 59 7.54 -3.43 -8.34
N PRO A 60 8.21 -4.30 -9.13
CA PRO A 60 9.30 -5.11 -8.59
C PRO A 60 10.45 -4.24 -8.09
N PRO A 61 11.10 -4.63 -6.98
CA PRO A 61 12.21 -3.83 -6.42
C PRO A 61 13.33 -3.56 -7.41
N GLU A 62 13.64 -4.52 -8.26
CA GLU A 62 14.69 -4.34 -9.27
C GLU A 62 14.33 -3.25 -10.27
N LYS A 63 13.06 -3.20 -10.66
CA LYS A 63 12.60 -2.18 -11.59
C LYS A 63 12.67 -0.79 -11.00
N GLU A 64 12.33 -0.67 -9.72
CA GLU A 64 12.43 0.60 -9.03
C GLU A 64 13.87 1.05 -8.92
N ARG A 65 14.78 0.11 -8.68
CA ARG A 65 16.20 0.41 -8.61
C ARG A 65 16.74 0.94 -9.93
N GLU A 66 16.29 0.35 -11.02
CA GLU A 66 16.69 0.79 -12.36
C GLU A 66 16.22 2.21 -12.62
N VAL A 67 15.00 2.52 -12.22
CA VAL A 67 14.45 3.86 -12.40
C VAL A 67 15.22 4.86 -11.54
N ALA A 68 15.58 4.48 -10.33
CA ALA A 68 16.31 5.33 -9.43
C ALA A 68 17.77 5.54 -9.86
N GLY A 69 18.29 4.51 -10.53
CA GLY A 69 19.65 4.59 -11.04
C GLY A 69 19.69 5.42 -12.29
#